data_1dd0d6b214d0cf0008c50a4ee22073db
#
_entry.id   1dd0d6b214d0cf0008c50a4ee22073db
#
_cell.length_a   1.000
_cell.length_b   1.000
_cell.length_c   1.000
_cell.angle_alpha   90.00
_cell.angle_beta   90.00
_cell.angle_gamma   90.00
#
_symmetry.space_group_name_H-M   'P 1'
#
loop_
_entity.id
_entity.type
_entity.pdbx_description
1 polymer ?
#
loop_
_entity_poly.entity_id
_entity_poly.type
_entity_poly.pdbx_seq_one_letter_code
_entity_poly.pdbx_strand_id
1 'polypeptide(L)'
;MNDQASFSLRGRNPDVLTCIANLSNDEVFTPPEFANRMLDTLAEAWAAANNGADIWSDSRVRFLDPCTKSGVFLREITSRLTKGLASELPDVQDRVDHILNNQVFGIAITSLTSLLARRSVYCSKHANGPHSIAKAFSSETGNIWFERIEHTWVAARCRFCGASQKTLDRGGGFETHAYAFIHTDDTKTRVAELFGDDMQFDVVIGNPPYQLDDGGYGTSAAPIYQLFVEKALDLDPRYAVFVTPSRWMAGGKGLDKYRERMLADKRMRSVVDYPKLYEGFPGVKIRGGISYFLWDREHNGPCAVQTIWDGQPTGPAVARYLDAYDILVRRNESVPILEKVKAKDEATLELKVSTGKPFGLRTFFHGKPHAKGLKQPIKLFGSQRISWMERKDISTNPEWIDEWKVLMTAVQGTSAAIETKFLSKPIIAEPGTACTETYLVAGHFGSEAEAVNYAQYLRTRFVRFLVSLRKATQHATRDVYAFVPDLPPTRKWTDAQLYKRYGLTGAEIAFIESQVAEHDSELFDEVAAKEVEGE
;
A
#
# COMPACT_ATOMS: atom_id res chain seq x y z
N MET A 1 13.99 25.04 -17.28
CA MET A 1 15.00 24.17 -17.91
C MET A 1 14.57 22.74 -17.67
N ASN A 2 14.27 22.04 -18.76
CA ASN A 2 13.74 20.67 -18.73
C ASN A 2 14.85 19.68 -18.40
N ASP A 3 14.85 19.12 -17.20
CA ASP A 3 15.59 17.89 -16.92
C ASP A 3 14.80 16.71 -17.51
N GLN A 4 14.99 16.47 -18.79
CA GLN A 4 14.67 15.18 -19.40
C GLN A 4 15.71 14.18 -18.89
N ALA A 5 15.27 13.24 -18.04
CA ALA A 5 16.06 12.08 -17.72
C ALA A 5 16.44 11.37 -19.03
N SER A 6 17.73 11.30 -19.31
CA SER A 6 18.26 10.59 -20.47
C SER A 6 17.97 9.10 -20.32
N PHE A 7 16.95 8.61 -21.02
CA PHE A 7 16.69 7.19 -21.16
C PHE A 7 17.81 6.59 -22.01
N SER A 8 18.72 5.85 -21.40
CA SER A 8 19.69 5.02 -22.11
C SER A 8 18.98 3.79 -22.68
N LEU A 9 18.56 3.88 -23.93
CA LEU A 9 17.94 2.80 -24.72
C LEU A 9 18.94 1.74 -25.22
N ARG A 10 20.19 1.78 -24.79
CA ARG A 10 21.21 0.83 -25.24
C ARG A 10 21.26 -0.39 -24.33
N GLY A 11 20.62 -1.49 -24.75
CA GLY A 11 20.77 -2.81 -24.16
C GLY A 11 19.50 -3.51 -23.68
N ARG A 12 18.33 -2.90 -23.78
CA ARG A 12 17.03 -3.57 -23.59
C ARG A 12 16.22 -3.39 -24.85
N ASN A 13 15.73 -4.48 -25.44
CA ASN A 13 14.59 -4.38 -26.34
C ASN A 13 13.49 -3.66 -25.57
N PRO A 14 12.99 -2.51 -26.05
CA PRO A 14 11.87 -1.87 -25.40
C PRO A 14 10.71 -2.88 -25.45
N ASP A 15 10.34 -3.40 -24.30
CA ASP A 15 9.11 -4.17 -24.21
C ASP A 15 8.00 -3.20 -24.65
N VAL A 16 7.33 -3.52 -25.75
CA VAL A 16 6.21 -2.73 -26.30
C VAL A 16 5.17 -2.45 -25.20
N LEU A 17 5.10 -3.32 -24.21
CA LEU A 17 4.23 -3.21 -23.03
C LEU A 17 4.63 -2.05 -22.11
N THR A 18 5.89 -1.69 -22.00
CA THR A 18 6.34 -0.50 -21.25
C THR A 18 5.89 0.79 -21.93
N CYS A 19 5.75 0.78 -23.25
CA CYS A 19 5.23 1.93 -24.02
C CYS A 19 3.71 2.05 -23.91
N ILE A 20 2.98 0.94 -23.72
CA ILE A 20 1.52 0.89 -23.57
C ILE A 20 1.10 1.16 -22.10
N ALA A 21 1.98 0.89 -21.13
CA ALA A 21 1.72 1.12 -19.69
C ALA A 21 1.37 2.57 -19.31
N ASN A 22 1.65 3.51 -20.19
CA ASN A 22 1.27 4.93 -20.00
C ASN A 22 -0.17 5.26 -20.45
N LEU A 23 -0.94 4.29 -20.94
CA LEU A 23 -2.30 4.53 -21.44
C LEU A 23 -3.36 4.56 -20.34
N SER A 24 -3.12 3.97 -19.18
CA SER A 24 -3.91 4.20 -17.97
C SER A 24 -3.00 4.14 -16.73
N ASN A 25 -3.16 5.12 -15.83
CA ASN A 25 -2.37 5.18 -14.58
C ASN A 25 -2.67 4.01 -13.60
N ASP A 26 -3.65 3.18 -13.88
CA ASP A 26 -4.14 2.13 -12.99
C ASP A 26 -3.70 0.71 -13.41
N GLU A 27 -3.19 0.54 -14.65
CA GLU A 27 -2.71 -0.73 -15.18
C GLU A 27 -1.19 -0.85 -15.06
N VAL A 28 -0.70 -1.19 -13.88
CA VAL A 28 0.72 -1.46 -13.66
C VAL A 28 1.08 -2.83 -14.20
N PHE A 29 2.01 -2.88 -15.18
CA PHE A 29 2.54 -4.14 -15.72
C PHE A 29 3.70 -4.64 -14.87
N THR A 30 3.74 -5.95 -14.65
CA THR A 30 4.80 -6.60 -13.88
C THR A 30 6.03 -6.80 -14.76
N PRO A 31 7.23 -6.32 -14.36
CA PRO A 31 8.46 -6.67 -15.06
C PRO A 31 8.73 -8.18 -15.00
N PRO A 32 9.29 -8.79 -16.07
CA PRO A 32 9.59 -10.23 -16.09
C PRO A 32 10.49 -10.68 -14.92
N GLU A 33 11.47 -9.87 -14.55
CA GLU A 33 12.38 -10.16 -13.45
C GLU A 33 11.64 -10.20 -12.11
N PHE A 34 10.62 -9.35 -11.93
CA PHE A 34 9.81 -9.35 -10.72
C PHE A 34 8.87 -10.57 -10.69
N ALA A 35 8.23 -10.88 -11.82
CA ALA A 35 7.41 -12.09 -11.94
C ALA A 35 8.23 -13.36 -11.63
N ASN A 36 9.46 -13.44 -12.14
CA ASN A 36 10.35 -14.57 -11.90
C ASN A 36 10.72 -14.70 -10.40
N ARG A 37 10.97 -13.60 -9.66
CA ARG A 37 11.18 -13.68 -8.20
C ARG A 37 9.98 -14.25 -7.46
N MET A 38 8.76 -13.88 -7.85
CA MET A 38 7.54 -14.44 -7.26
C MET A 38 7.42 -15.93 -7.56
N LEU A 39 7.77 -16.37 -8.78
CA LEU A 39 7.77 -17.77 -9.18
C LEU A 39 8.87 -18.58 -8.50
N ASP A 40 10.03 -17.97 -8.21
CA ASP A 40 11.11 -18.61 -7.44
C ASP A 40 10.66 -18.85 -5.98
N THR A 41 10.03 -17.85 -5.34
CA THR A 41 9.45 -17.99 -3.99
C THR A 41 8.41 -19.11 -3.94
N LEU A 42 7.56 -19.24 -4.98
CA LEU A 42 6.61 -20.33 -5.09
C LEU A 42 7.31 -21.69 -5.23
N ALA A 43 8.31 -21.79 -6.11
CA ALA A 43 9.05 -23.03 -6.34
C ALA A 43 9.80 -23.51 -5.09
N GLU A 44 10.41 -22.59 -4.35
CA GLU A 44 11.05 -22.88 -3.07
C GLU A 44 10.05 -23.43 -2.03
N ALA A 45 8.86 -22.81 -1.94
CA ALA A 45 7.81 -23.25 -1.03
C ALA A 45 7.27 -24.65 -1.40
N TRP A 46 7.08 -24.90 -2.71
CA TRP A 46 6.67 -26.19 -3.22
C TRP A 46 7.71 -27.27 -2.93
N ALA A 47 8.98 -27.03 -3.23
CA ALA A 47 10.06 -27.96 -2.99
C ALA A 47 10.17 -28.30 -1.49
N ALA A 48 10.04 -27.31 -0.60
CA ALA A 48 10.05 -27.52 0.85
C ALA A 48 8.89 -28.40 1.33
N ALA A 49 7.71 -28.30 0.71
CA ALA A 49 6.54 -29.10 1.05
C ALA A 49 6.51 -30.50 0.40
N ASN A 50 7.27 -30.71 -0.69
CA ASN A 50 7.22 -31.92 -1.53
C ASN A 50 8.60 -32.62 -1.63
N ASN A 51 9.36 -32.66 -0.54
CA ASN A 51 10.64 -33.39 -0.45
C ASN A 51 11.67 -33.00 -1.53
N GLY A 52 11.71 -31.72 -1.91
CA GLY A 52 12.61 -31.21 -2.93
C GLY A 52 12.12 -31.36 -4.37
N ALA A 53 10.86 -31.79 -4.58
CA ALA A 53 10.29 -31.89 -5.94
C ALA A 53 10.18 -30.53 -6.61
N ASP A 54 10.41 -30.52 -7.91
CA ASP A 54 10.28 -29.31 -8.74
C ASP A 54 8.84 -29.17 -9.24
N ILE A 55 8.18 -28.07 -8.87
CA ILE A 55 6.82 -27.74 -9.33
C ILE A 55 6.71 -27.69 -10.87
N TRP A 56 7.78 -27.32 -11.53
CA TRP A 56 7.83 -27.19 -13.00
C TRP A 56 7.90 -28.54 -13.73
N SER A 57 8.13 -29.61 -12.98
CA SER A 57 8.20 -30.99 -13.49
C SER A 57 6.95 -31.80 -13.18
N ASP A 58 5.89 -31.20 -12.60
CA ASP A 58 4.61 -31.87 -12.35
C ASP A 58 3.58 -31.46 -13.41
N SER A 59 3.19 -32.40 -14.27
CA SER A 59 2.23 -32.20 -15.37
C SER A 59 0.78 -31.96 -14.90
N ARG A 60 0.48 -32.09 -13.60
CA ARG A 60 -0.88 -31.96 -13.05
C ARG A 60 -1.15 -30.61 -12.42
N VAL A 61 -0.11 -29.85 -12.05
CA VAL A 61 -0.26 -28.54 -11.37
C VAL A 61 -0.92 -27.52 -12.29
N ARG A 62 -1.97 -26.88 -11.82
CA ARG A 62 -2.73 -25.88 -12.57
C ARG A 62 -2.54 -24.49 -12.00
N PHE A 63 -2.27 -23.53 -12.89
CA PHE A 63 -1.98 -22.14 -12.57
C PHE A 63 -3.06 -21.22 -13.13
N LEU A 64 -3.56 -20.28 -12.30
CA LEU A 64 -4.50 -19.24 -12.70
C LEU A 64 -3.91 -17.84 -12.44
N ASP A 65 -3.90 -16.98 -13.48
CA ASP A 65 -3.78 -15.53 -13.32
C ASP A 65 -5.17 -14.90 -13.47
N PRO A 66 -5.86 -14.52 -12.34
CA PRO A 66 -7.22 -14.01 -12.38
C PRO A 66 -7.33 -12.54 -12.77
N CYS A 67 -6.23 -11.90 -13.05
CA CYS A 67 -6.12 -10.46 -13.40
C CYS A 67 -5.09 -10.23 -14.51
N THR A 68 -5.09 -11.13 -15.47
CA THR A 68 -4.13 -11.16 -16.57
C THR A 68 -4.13 -9.84 -17.36
N LYS A 69 -2.94 -9.26 -17.51
CA LYS A 69 -2.66 -8.05 -18.29
C LYS A 69 -1.86 -8.40 -19.54
N SER A 70 -0.52 -8.32 -19.45
CA SER A 70 0.36 -8.72 -20.57
C SER A 70 0.59 -10.22 -20.68
N GLY A 71 0.12 -11.01 -19.72
CA GLY A 71 0.36 -12.44 -19.65
C GLY A 71 1.78 -12.81 -19.19
N VAL A 72 2.51 -11.91 -18.53
CA VAL A 72 3.89 -12.15 -18.11
C VAL A 72 4.00 -13.36 -17.19
N PHE A 73 3.12 -13.51 -16.19
CA PHE A 73 3.12 -14.69 -15.31
C PHE A 73 2.88 -15.96 -16.11
N LEU A 74 1.86 -15.99 -16.96
CA LEU A 74 1.51 -17.15 -17.76
C LEU A 74 2.65 -17.54 -18.72
N ARG A 75 3.33 -16.56 -19.32
CA ARG A 75 4.49 -16.76 -20.20
C ARG A 75 5.67 -17.37 -19.44
N GLU A 76 6.04 -16.80 -18.30
CA GLU A 76 7.16 -17.31 -17.49
C GLU A 76 6.88 -18.70 -16.94
N ILE A 77 5.63 -18.98 -16.50
CA ILE A 77 5.16 -20.30 -16.09
C ILE A 77 5.28 -21.29 -17.26
N THR A 78 4.75 -20.94 -18.44
CA THR A 78 4.85 -21.78 -19.65
C THR A 78 6.29 -22.10 -19.98
N SER A 79 7.19 -21.11 -19.92
CA SER A 79 8.62 -21.30 -20.19
C SER A 79 9.28 -22.28 -19.21
N ARG A 80 8.94 -22.19 -17.91
CA ARG A 80 9.48 -23.07 -16.87
C ARG A 80 8.92 -24.50 -17.00
N LEU A 81 7.62 -24.66 -17.22
CA LEU A 81 6.98 -25.95 -17.46
C LEU A 81 7.51 -26.64 -18.73
N THR A 82 7.74 -25.87 -19.80
CA THR A 82 8.30 -26.41 -21.05
C THR A 82 9.69 -27.04 -20.84
N LYS A 83 10.48 -26.48 -19.92
CA LYS A 83 11.79 -27.05 -19.53
C LYS A 83 11.63 -28.22 -18.57
N GLY A 84 10.81 -28.04 -17.52
CA GLY A 84 10.64 -29.02 -16.44
C GLY A 84 10.02 -30.34 -16.91
N LEU A 85 9.04 -30.28 -17.82
CA LEU A 85 8.35 -31.47 -18.36
C LEU A 85 9.08 -32.15 -19.53
N ALA A 86 10.31 -31.74 -19.87
CA ALA A 86 11.01 -32.30 -21.00
C ALA A 86 11.26 -33.80 -20.92
N SER A 87 11.40 -34.35 -19.71
CA SER A 87 11.60 -35.79 -19.49
C SER A 87 10.30 -36.57 -19.56
N GLU A 88 9.18 -36.00 -19.08
CA GLU A 88 7.88 -36.65 -19.06
C GLU A 88 7.18 -36.58 -20.44
N LEU A 89 7.29 -35.41 -21.09
CA LEU A 89 6.73 -35.14 -22.42
C LEU A 89 7.84 -34.76 -23.40
N PRO A 90 8.54 -35.73 -24.00
CA PRO A 90 9.73 -35.46 -24.83
C PRO A 90 9.40 -34.68 -26.11
N ASP A 91 8.25 -34.96 -26.78
CA ASP A 91 7.83 -34.17 -27.93
C ASP A 91 7.48 -32.76 -27.54
N VAL A 92 8.04 -31.77 -28.22
CA VAL A 92 7.87 -30.35 -27.88
C VAL A 92 6.46 -29.88 -28.15
N GLN A 93 5.81 -30.33 -29.23
CA GLN A 93 4.45 -29.90 -29.57
C GLN A 93 3.44 -30.51 -28.60
N ASP A 94 3.55 -31.78 -28.28
CA ASP A 94 2.69 -32.46 -27.31
C ASP A 94 2.83 -31.81 -25.92
N ARG A 95 4.05 -31.46 -25.51
CA ARG A 95 4.36 -30.78 -24.28
C ARG A 95 3.75 -29.39 -24.22
N VAL A 96 3.91 -28.58 -25.25
CA VAL A 96 3.34 -27.22 -25.35
C VAL A 96 1.80 -27.28 -25.32
N ASP A 97 1.22 -28.21 -26.09
CA ASP A 97 -0.22 -28.39 -26.11
C ASP A 97 -0.75 -28.87 -24.75
N HIS A 98 -0.06 -29.79 -24.07
CA HIS A 98 -0.42 -30.20 -22.71
C HIS A 98 -0.39 -29.01 -21.73
N ILE A 99 0.69 -28.25 -21.69
CA ILE A 99 0.85 -27.10 -20.77
C ILE A 99 -0.26 -26.08 -21.00
N LEU A 100 -0.47 -25.67 -22.25
CA LEU A 100 -1.39 -24.59 -22.58
C LEU A 100 -2.86 -25.00 -22.44
N ASN A 101 -3.21 -26.28 -22.64
CA ASN A 101 -4.58 -26.76 -22.47
C ASN A 101 -4.92 -27.12 -21.01
N ASN A 102 -3.94 -27.64 -20.23
CA ASN A 102 -4.26 -28.30 -18.97
C ASN A 102 -3.68 -27.58 -17.73
N GLN A 103 -2.66 -26.71 -17.89
CA GLN A 103 -1.94 -26.16 -16.75
C GLN A 103 -1.99 -24.64 -16.63
N VAL A 104 -2.14 -23.89 -17.73
CA VAL A 104 -1.99 -22.42 -17.74
C VAL A 104 -3.30 -21.75 -18.12
N PHE A 105 -3.86 -20.96 -17.20
CA PHE A 105 -5.16 -20.31 -17.30
C PHE A 105 -5.09 -18.85 -16.92
N GLY A 106 -5.87 -18.00 -17.58
CA GLY A 106 -5.93 -16.57 -17.28
C GLY A 106 -7.29 -15.94 -17.52
N ILE A 107 -7.65 -14.99 -16.66
CA ILE A 107 -8.81 -14.13 -16.82
C ILE A 107 -8.30 -12.71 -17.04
N ALA A 108 -8.43 -12.21 -18.26
CA ALA A 108 -7.95 -10.89 -18.62
C ALA A 108 -8.89 -9.78 -18.10
N ILE A 109 -8.30 -8.65 -17.74
CA ILE A 109 -9.05 -7.51 -17.16
C ILE A 109 -9.72 -6.63 -18.22
N THR A 110 -9.17 -6.60 -19.45
CA THR A 110 -9.72 -5.85 -20.60
C THR A 110 -9.61 -6.64 -21.89
N SER A 111 -10.35 -6.24 -22.92
CA SER A 111 -10.21 -6.84 -24.25
C SER A 111 -8.78 -6.71 -24.79
N LEU A 112 -8.15 -5.54 -24.63
CA LEU A 112 -6.77 -5.31 -25.06
C LEU A 112 -5.80 -6.24 -24.33
N THR A 113 -5.89 -6.35 -23.01
CA THR A 113 -4.99 -7.20 -22.22
C THR A 113 -5.17 -8.68 -22.55
N SER A 114 -6.38 -9.13 -22.93
CA SER A 114 -6.58 -10.50 -23.39
C SER A 114 -5.80 -10.80 -24.68
N LEU A 115 -5.82 -9.88 -25.65
CA LEU A 115 -5.08 -10.01 -26.90
C LEU A 115 -3.56 -9.96 -26.68
N LEU A 116 -3.10 -9.10 -25.77
CA LEU A 116 -1.68 -9.02 -25.39
C LEU A 116 -1.21 -10.32 -24.74
N ALA A 117 -1.98 -10.82 -23.79
CA ALA A 117 -1.67 -12.08 -23.08
C ALA A 117 -1.64 -13.27 -24.04
N ARG A 118 -2.63 -13.40 -24.93
CA ARG A 118 -2.63 -14.46 -25.96
C ARG A 118 -1.41 -14.37 -26.87
N ARG A 119 -1.02 -13.16 -27.29
CA ARG A 119 0.23 -12.98 -28.08
C ARG A 119 1.48 -13.36 -27.30
N SER A 120 1.51 -13.06 -26.00
CA SER A 120 2.65 -13.42 -25.15
C SER A 120 2.77 -14.92 -24.91
N VAL A 121 1.63 -15.63 -24.82
CA VAL A 121 1.56 -17.06 -24.46
C VAL A 121 1.43 -17.97 -25.70
N TYR A 122 0.56 -17.61 -26.66
CA TYR A 122 0.28 -18.43 -27.85
C TYR A 122 1.06 -17.98 -29.11
N CYS A 123 1.84 -16.89 -29.03
CA CYS A 123 2.45 -16.22 -30.19
C CYS A 123 1.41 -15.69 -31.20
N SER A 124 0.13 -15.72 -30.87
CA SER A 124 -1.01 -15.32 -31.71
C SER A 124 -2.13 -14.72 -30.88
N LYS A 125 -2.91 -13.83 -31.47
CA LYS A 125 -4.15 -13.31 -30.83
C LYS A 125 -5.27 -14.36 -30.72
N HIS A 126 -5.22 -15.41 -31.58
CA HIS A 126 -6.16 -16.52 -31.59
C HIS A 126 -5.44 -17.81 -31.23
N ALA A 127 -5.91 -18.49 -30.18
CA ALA A 127 -5.28 -19.71 -29.67
C ALA A 127 -5.30 -20.86 -30.70
N ASN A 128 -6.37 -20.95 -31.52
CA ASN A 128 -6.51 -21.93 -32.61
C ASN A 128 -6.06 -21.39 -33.99
N GLY A 129 -5.44 -20.20 -34.02
CA GLY A 129 -5.01 -19.58 -35.25
C GLY A 129 -3.81 -20.27 -35.93
N PRO A 130 -3.59 -20.05 -37.24
CA PRO A 130 -2.53 -20.74 -37.98
C PRO A 130 -1.11 -20.43 -37.47
N HIS A 131 -0.94 -19.29 -36.80
CA HIS A 131 0.33 -18.85 -36.23
C HIS A 131 0.48 -19.15 -34.75
N SER A 132 -0.52 -19.80 -34.13
CA SER A 132 -0.45 -20.20 -32.72
C SER A 132 0.56 -21.34 -32.54
N ILE A 133 1.33 -21.27 -31.45
CA ILE A 133 2.17 -22.40 -31.02
C ILE A 133 1.34 -23.54 -30.43
N ALA A 134 0.14 -23.26 -29.91
CA ALA A 134 -0.80 -24.26 -29.47
C ALA A 134 -1.60 -24.81 -30.66
N LYS A 135 -1.73 -26.14 -30.77
CA LYS A 135 -2.42 -26.81 -31.87
C LYS A 135 -3.70 -27.53 -31.45
N ALA A 136 -3.89 -27.73 -30.15
CA ALA A 136 -5.00 -28.51 -29.62
C ALA A 136 -6.24 -27.69 -29.25
N PHE A 137 -6.19 -26.35 -29.29
CA PHE A 137 -7.36 -25.53 -28.97
C PHE A 137 -8.41 -25.54 -30.10
N SER A 138 -9.69 -25.70 -29.72
CA SER A 138 -10.82 -25.53 -30.61
C SER A 138 -11.34 -24.08 -30.62
N SER A 139 -11.15 -23.32 -29.54
CA SER A 139 -11.62 -21.94 -29.40
C SER A 139 -10.55 -20.91 -29.71
N GLU A 140 -10.94 -19.71 -30.14
CA GLU A 140 -10.02 -18.60 -30.40
C GLU A 140 -9.41 -18.02 -29.12
N THR A 141 -10.08 -18.20 -27.99
CA THR A 141 -9.62 -17.68 -26.70
C THR A 141 -8.59 -18.58 -26.03
N GLY A 142 -8.68 -19.90 -26.28
CA GLY A 142 -7.96 -20.88 -25.48
C GLY A 142 -8.32 -20.70 -23.99
N ASN A 143 -7.33 -20.85 -23.13
CA ASN A 143 -7.48 -20.70 -21.68
C ASN A 143 -7.22 -19.24 -21.18
N ILE A 144 -7.06 -18.28 -22.08
CA ILE A 144 -6.97 -16.84 -21.72
C ILE A 144 -8.29 -16.18 -22.08
N TRP A 145 -9.16 -16.12 -21.08
CA TRP A 145 -10.54 -15.72 -21.24
C TRP A 145 -10.72 -14.23 -20.96
N PHE A 146 -11.65 -13.61 -21.65
CA PHE A 146 -12.15 -12.26 -21.41
C PHE A 146 -13.60 -12.16 -21.84
N GLU A 147 -14.40 -11.55 -21.00
CA GLU A 147 -15.75 -11.10 -21.33
C GLU A 147 -15.95 -9.70 -20.78
N ARG A 148 -16.56 -8.84 -21.57
CA ARG A 148 -17.02 -7.55 -21.09
C ARG A 148 -18.28 -7.74 -20.27
N ILE A 149 -18.22 -7.35 -19.01
CA ILE A 149 -19.38 -7.35 -18.11
C ILE A 149 -19.72 -5.93 -17.66
N GLU A 150 -20.92 -5.75 -17.15
CA GLU A 150 -21.40 -4.47 -16.63
C GLU A 150 -21.44 -4.47 -15.11
N HIS A 151 -21.37 -3.29 -14.52
CA HIS A 151 -21.52 -3.14 -13.06
C HIS A 151 -22.97 -3.43 -12.64
N THR A 152 -23.14 -4.04 -11.46
CA THR A 152 -24.45 -4.21 -10.82
C THR A 152 -24.71 -3.02 -9.88
N TRP A 153 -25.53 -2.08 -10.34
CA TRP A 153 -25.79 -0.84 -9.61
C TRP A 153 -26.85 -1.01 -8.51
N VAL A 154 -26.51 -0.58 -7.29
CA VAL A 154 -27.42 -0.48 -6.13
C VAL A 154 -27.17 0.87 -5.47
N ALA A 155 -28.20 1.71 -5.38
CA ALA A 155 -28.12 3.06 -4.80
C ALA A 155 -26.94 3.89 -5.39
N ALA A 156 -26.79 3.88 -6.73
CA ALA A 156 -25.75 4.57 -7.49
C ALA A 156 -24.31 4.12 -7.21
N ARG A 157 -24.12 2.93 -6.61
CA ARG A 157 -22.83 2.28 -6.42
C ARG A 157 -22.87 0.83 -6.91
N CYS A 158 -21.73 0.35 -7.42
CA CYS A 158 -21.63 -1.07 -7.76
C CYS A 158 -21.63 -1.93 -6.50
N ARG A 159 -22.46 -2.97 -6.49
CA ARG A 159 -22.58 -3.93 -5.37
C ARG A 159 -21.28 -4.64 -5.07
N PHE A 160 -20.47 -4.94 -6.07
CA PHE A 160 -19.24 -5.72 -5.94
C PHE A 160 -18.00 -4.88 -5.62
N CYS A 161 -17.75 -3.84 -6.41
CA CYS A 161 -16.51 -3.04 -6.31
C CYS A 161 -16.72 -1.66 -5.67
N GLY A 162 -17.96 -1.25 -5.38
CA GLY A 162 -18.25 0.05 -4.79
C GLY A 162 -18.07 1.25 -5.74
N ALA A 163 -17.82 1.01 -7.04
CA ALA A 163 -17.68 2.05 -8.06
C ALA A 163 -18.88 2.98 -8.09
N SER A 164 -18.66 4.27 -8.39
CA SER A 164 -19.73 5.24 -8.58
C SER A 164 -20.36 5.11 -9.96
N GLN A 165 -21.68 4.94 -10.04
CA GLN A 165 -22.40 4.91 -11.30
C GLN A 165 -22.17 6.17 -12.13
N LYS A 166 -22.16 7.34 -11.49
CA LYS A 166 -21.90 8.63 -12.15
C LYS A 166 -20.56 8.66 -12.89
N THR A 167 -19.55 7.94 -12.38
CA THR A 167 -18.19 7.95 -12.94
C THR A 167 -17.97 6.86 -13.98
N LEU A 168 -18.50 5.66 -13.75
CA LEU A 168 -18.19 4.47 -14.55
C LEU A 168 -19.36 3.96 -15.42
N ASP A 169 -20.53 4.59 -15.38
CA ASP A 169 -21.58 4.34 -16.38
C ASP A 169 -21.33 5.21 -17.61
N ARG A 170 -20.41 4.77 -18.46
CA ARG A 170 -19.88 5.54 -19.61
C ARG A 170 -20.49 5.13 -20.96
N GLY A 171 -21.43 4.19 -20.95
CA GLY A 171 -22.06 3.66 -22.18
C GLY A 171 -21.21 2.62 -22.92
N GLY A 172 -21.80 2.02 -23.96
CA GLY A 172 -21.30 0.79 -24.59
C GLY A 172 -19.98 0.85 -25.34
N GLY A 173 -19.40 2.04 -25.56
CA GLY A 173 -18.15 2.21 -26.33
C GLY A 173 -16.87 2.25 -25.50
N PHE A 174 -16.99 2.32 -24.18
CA PHE A 174 -15.83 2.46 -23.28
C PHE A 174 -15.66 1.22 -22.42
N GLU A 175 -14.44 1.03 -21.89
CA GLU A 175 -14.15 -0.02 -20.92
C GLU A 175 -14.97 0.23 -19.63
N THR A 176 -15.58 -0.83 -19.11
CA THR A 176 -16.46 -0.75 -17.94
C THR A 176 -15.72 -0.75 -16.62
N HIS A 177 -14.47 -1.26 -16.60
CA HIS A 177 -13.73 -1.58 -15.38
C HIS A 177 -14.50 -2.49 -14.41
N ALA A 178 -15.48 -3.23 -14.91
CA ALA A 178 -16.14 -4.32 -14.22
C ALA A 178 -15.40 -5.63 -14.53
N TYR A 179 -14.63 -6.11 -13.59
CA TYR A 179 -13.77 -7.27 -13.78
C TYR A 179 -14.53 -8.56 -13.44
N ALA A 180 -14.60 -9.49 -14.39
CA ALA A 180 -15.40 -10.71 -14.29
C ALA A 180 -15.08 -11.56 -13.06
N PHE A 181 -13.81 -11.59 -12.64
CA PHE A 181 -13.37 -12.39 -11.51
C PHE A 181 -13.92 -11.90 -10.16
N ILE A 182 -14.12 -10.59 -9.99
CA ILE A 182 -14.62 -10.01 -8.73
C ILE A 182 -16.09 -9.60 -8.75
N HIS A 183 -16.74 -9.58 -9.93
CA HIS A 183 -18.16 -9.25 -10.08
C HIS A 183 -19.03 -10.51 -10.09
N THR A 184 -18.85 -11.37 -9.12
CA THR A 184 -19.62 -12.59 -8.91
C THR A 184 -19.87 -12.82 -7.43
N ASP A 185 -20.98 -13.43 -7.07
CA ASP A 185 -21.27 -13.87 -5.72
C ASP A 185 -20.50 -15.15 -5.38
N ASP A 186 -20.33 -16.05 -6.33
CA ASP A 186 -19.63 -17.33 -6.19
C ASP A 186 -18.48 -17.45 -7.21
N THR A 187 -17.26 -17.34 -6.70
CA THR A 187 -16.05 -17.39 -7.52
C THR A 187 -15.79 -18.80 -8.05
N LYS A 188 -16.12 -19.85 -7.28
CA LYS A 188 -15.92 -21.24 -7.70
C LYS A 188 -16.84 -21.60 -8.86
N THR A 189 -18.13 -21.29 -8.73
CA THR A 189 -19.09 -21.45 -9.82
C THR A 189 -18.67 -20.67 -11.05
N ARG A 190 -18.22 -19.42 -10.88
CA ARG A 190 -17.76 -18.62 -12.02
C ARG A 190 -16.56 -19.22 -12.74
N VAL A 191 -15.60 -19.73 -12.01
CA VAL A 191 -14.41 -20.39 -12.58
C VAL A 191 -14.79 -21.71 -13.28
N ALA A 192 -15.72 -22.47 -12.71
CA ALA A 192 -16.26 -23.69 -13.31
C ALA A 192 -16.97 -23.41 -14.65
N GLU A 193 -17.78 -22.34 -14.73
CA GLU A 193 -18.41 -21.90 -15.98
C GLU A 193 -17.41 -21.57 -17.09
N LEU A 194 -16.24 -21.00 -16.72
CA LEU A 194 -15.20 -20.58 -17.67
C LEU A 194 -14.32 -21.72 -18.17
N PHE A 195 -13.94 -22.64 -17.28
CA PHE A 195 -12.88 -23.61 -17.53
C PHE A 195 -13.33 -25.07 -17.33
N GLY A 196 -14.57 -25.30 -16.90
CA GLY A 196 -15.16 -26.63 -16.67
C GLY A 196 -15.42 -26.93 -15.20
N ASP A 197 -16.43 -27.78 -14.94
CA ASP A 197 -17.00 -28.03 -13.61
C ASP A 197 -16.01 -28.62 -12.59
N ASP A 198 -15.03 -29.41 -13.06
CA ASP A 198 -14.02 -30.03 -12.19
C ASP A 198 -12.73 -29.20 -12.06
N MET A 199 -12.77 -27.92 -12.45
CA MET A 199 -11.57 -27.09 -12.47
C MET A 199 -11.18 -26.63 -11.07
N GLN A 200 -10.07 -27.16 -10.58
CA GLN A 200 -9.39 -26.73 -9.37
C GLN A 200 -8.00 -26.18 -9.72
N PHE A 201 -7.61 -25.08 -9.11
CA PHE A 201 -6.28 -24.49 -9.31
C PHE A 201 -5.41 -24.74 -8.09
N ASP A 202 -4.19 -25.24 -8.33
CA ASP A 202 -3.19 -25.41 -7.28
C ASP A 202 -2.54 -24.09 -6.93
N VAL A 203 -2.33 -23.25 -7.93
CA VAL A 203 -1.66 -21.94 -7.80
C VAL A 203 -2.51 -20.84 -8.41
N VAL A 204 -2.79 -19.80 -7.62
CA VAL A 204 -3.36 -18.53 -8.11
C VAL A 204 -2.31 -17.45 -7.94
N ILE A 205 -1.91 -16.82 -9.06
CA ILE A 205 -0.84 -15.81 -9.07
C ILE A 205 -1.23 -14.59 -9.89
N GLY A 206 -0.93 -13.39 -9.39
CA GLY A 206 -1.28 -12.20 -10.16
C GLY A 206 -0.79 -10.87 -9.61
N ASN A 207 -0.98 -9.84 -10.44
CA ASN A 207 -0.83 -8.43 -10.11
C ASN A 207 -2.17 -7.72 -10.40
N PRO A 208 -3.08 -7.62 -9.43
CA PRO A 208 -4.41 -7.04 -9.65
C PRO A 208 -4.34 -5.54 -9.95
N PRO A 209 -5.39 -4.95 -10.56
CA PRO A 209 -5.57 -3.51 -10.61
C PRO A 209 -5.56 -2.92 -9.19
N TYR A 210 -4.84 -1.79 -8.98
CA TYR A 210 -4.61 -1.27 -7.63
C TYR A 210 -5.76 -0.43 -7.11
N GLN A 211 -6.44 0.29 -7.99
CA GLN A 211 -7.55 1.16 -7.62
C GLN A 211 -8.53 1.25 -8.80
N LEU A 212 -9.75 1.66 -8.52
CA LEU A 212 -10.72 1.99 -9.55
C LEU A 212 -10.32 3.30 -10.20
N ASP A 213 -10.40 3.35 -11.53
CA ASP A 213 -10.28 4.61 -12.27
C ASP A 213 -11.46 5.52 -11.91
N ASP A 214 -11.16 6.70 -11.37
CA ASP A 214 -12.15 7.74 -11.06
C ASP A 214 -12.13 8.88 -12.10
N GLY A 215 -11.52 8.64 -13.27
CA GLY A 215 -11.37 9.64 -14.33
C GLY A 215 -10.29 10.68 -14.04
N GLY A 216 -9.40 10.44 -13.07
CA GLY A 216 -8.23 11.28 -12.78
C GLY A 216 -8.52 12.56 -12.00
N TYR A 217 -9.75 12.82 -11.58
CA TYR A 217 -10.18 14.06 -10.91
C TYR A 217 -10.69 13.87 -9.48
N GLY A 218 -10.80 12.63 -8.99
CA GLY A 218 -11.30 12.34 -7.64
C GLY A 218 -10.20 12.20 -6.60
N THR A 219 -10.34 12.86 -5.47
CA THR A 219 -9.44 12.73 -4.30
C THR A 219 -9.62 11.40 -3.55
N SER A 220 -10.37 10.42 -4.08
CA SER A 220 -10.73 9.20 -3.36
C SER A 220 -10.90 7.96 -4.21
N ALA A 221 -9.96 7.69 -5.14
CA ALA A 221 -9.90 6.40 -5.80
C ALA A 221 -9.86 5.28 -4.75
N ALA A 222 -10.86 4.39 -4.79
CA ALA A 222 -10.94 3.28 -3.85
C ALA A 222 -9.99 2.16 -4.28
N PRO A 223 -9.26 1.53 -3.36
CA PRO A 223 -8.48 0.34 -3.67
C PRO A 223 -9.42 -0.78 -4.14
N ILE A 224 -8.94 -1.62 -5.07
CA ILE A 224 -9.71 -2.74 -5.61
C ILE A 224 -8.95 -4.07 -5.52
N TYR A 225 -7.63 -4.04 -5.41
CA TYR A 225 -6.77 -5.21 -5.40
C TYR A 225 -7.12 -6.23 -4.30
N GLN A 226 -7.60 -5.75 -3.13
CA GLN A 226 -8.00 -6.62 -2.03
C GLN A 226 -9.16 -7.55 -2.43
N LEU A 227 -10.06 -7.11 -3.31
CA LEU A 227 -11.17 -7.93 -3.78
C LEU A 227 -10.68 -9.11 -4.63
N PHE A 228 -9.64 -8.89 -5.46
CA PHE A 228 -9.02 -9.96 -6.23
C PHE A 228 -8.33 -10.98 -5.32
N VAL A 229 -7.60 -10.51 -4.30
CA VAL A 229 -6.95 -11.40 -3.33
C VAL A 229 -7.99 -12.21 -2.57
N GLU A 230 -9.03 -11.58 -2.01
CA GLU A 230 -10.09 -12.25 -1.26
C GLU A 230 -10.79 -13.33 -2.10
N LYS A 231 -11.18 -12.99 -3.34
CA LYS A 231 -11.78 -13.94 -4.28
C LYS A 231 -10.84 -15.07 -4.70
N ALA A 232 -9.54 -14.80 -4.82
CA ALA A 232 -8.55 -15.84 -5.08
C ALA A 232 -8.39 -16.81 -3.91
N LEU A 233 -8.41 -16.31 -2.67
CA LEU A 233 -8.38 -17.15 -1.48
C LEU A 233 -9.68 -17.97 -1.31
N ASP A 234 -10.82 -17.45 -1.77
CA ASP A 234 -12.10 -18.16 -1.77
C ASP A 234 -12.12 -19.38 -2.73
N LEU A 235 -11.24 -19.42 -3.74
CA LEU A 235 -11.01 -20.60 -4.58
C LEU A 235 -10.33 -21.74 -3.83
N ASP A 236 -9.77 -21.47 -2.66
CA ASP A 236 -9.02 -22.42 -1.81
C ASP A 236 -7.85 -23.10 -2.54
N PRO A 237 -6.97 -22.35 -3.24
CA PRO A 237 -5.83 -22.93 -3.92
C PRO A 237 -4.83 -23.50 -2.94
N ARG A 238 -3.90 -24.36 -3.41
CA ARG A 238 -2.76 -24.76 -2.59
C ARG A 238 -1.85 -23.57 -2.28
N TYR A 239 -1.60 -22.73 -3.28
CA TYR A 239 -0.81 -21.48 -3.14
C TYR A 239 -1.50 -20.30 -3.77
N ALA A 240 -1.43 -19.13 -3.11
CA ALA A 240 -1.77 -17.85 -3.69
C ALA A 240 -0.57 -16.89 -3.61
N VAL A 241 -0.19 -16.29 -4.73
CA VAL A 241 0.96 -15.36 -4.82
C VAL A 241 0.52 -14.07 -5.47
N PHE A 242 0.50 -12.98 -4.73
CA PHE A 242 0.05 -11.69 -5.24
C PHE A 242 1.03 -10.57 -4.93
N VAL A 243 1.22 -9.68 -5.91
CA VAL A 243 1.87 -8.39 -5.68
C VAL A 243 0.82 -7.30 -5.55
N THR A 244 0.91 -6.49 -4.50
CA THR A 244 -0.04 -5.43 -4.18
C THR A 244 0.66 -4.20 -3.62
N PRO A 245 0.03 -3.01 -3.65
CA PRO A 245 0.54 -1.87 -2.89
C PRO A 245 0.63 -2.19 -1.40
N SER A 246 1.75 -1.85 -0.75
CA SER A 246 1.98 -2.15 0.67
C SER A 246 1.15 -1.28 1.64
N ARG A 247 0.31 -0.38 1.13
CA ARG A 247 -0.52 0.53 1.97
C ARG A 247 -1.43 -0.20 2.94
N TRP A 248 -1.91 -1.40 2.59
CA TRP A 248 -2.76 -2.20 3.48
C TRP A 248 -2.08 -2.54 4.81
N MET A 249 -0.76 -2.62 4.84
CA MET A 249 0.01 -3.05 6.02
C MET A 249 -0.16 -2.12 7.23
N ALA A 250 -0.30 -0.81 7.01
CA ALA A 250 -0.36 0.17 8.10
C ALA A 250 -1.45 1.24 7.91
N GLY A 251 -2.30 1.16 6.86
CA GLY A 251 -3.32 2.15 6.60
C GLY A 251 -4.10 1.88 5.32
N GLY A 252 -4.63 2.94 4.72
CA GLY A 252 -5.41 2.87 3.48
C GLY A 252 -6.92 2.88 3.73
N LYS A 253 -7.59 3.87 3.16
CA LYS A 253 -9.04 4.02 3.28
C LYS A 253 -9.75 2.77 2.75
N GLY A 254 -10.58 2.14 3.57
CA GLY A 254 -11.37 0.96 3.21
C GLY A 254 -10.61 -0.37 3.25
N LEU A 255 -9.38 -0.39 3.76
CA LEU A 255 -8.54 -1.59 3.85
C LEU A 255 -8.47 -2.19 5.26
N ASP A 256 -9.19 -1.65 6.25
CA ASP A 256 -9.05 -2.08 7.65
C ASP A 256 -9.43 -3.55 7.84
N LYS A 257 -10.58 -3.97 7.31
CA LYS A 257 -11.03 -5.38 7.37
C LYS A 257 -10.10 -6.33 6.60
N TYR A 258 -9.62 -5.89 5.45
CA TYR A 258 -8.65 -6.65 4.66
C TYR A 258 -7.35 -6.83 5.44
N ARG A 259 -6.82 -5.76 6.03
CA ARG A 259 -5.63 -5.80 6.88
C ARG A 259 -5.81 -6.76 8.06
N GLU A 260 -6.91 -6.63 8.81
CA GLU A 260 -7.24 -7.50 9.93
C GLU A 260 -7.24 -8.99 9.51
N ARG A 261 -7.92 -9.31 8.40
CA ARG A 261 -7.95 -10.67 7.83
C ARG A 261 -6.54 -11.16 7.48
N MET A 262 -5.75 -10.36 6.76
CA MET A 262 -4.42 -10.78 6.28
C MET A 262 -3.41 -10.92 7.43
N LEU A 263 -3.48 -10.05 8.46
CA LEU A 263 -2.61 -10.16 9.62
C LEU A 263 -2.94 -11.37 10.50
N ALA A 264 -4.22 -11.72 10.61
CA ALA A 264 -4.67 -12.87 11.42
C ALA A 264 -4.46 -14.22 10.71
N ASP A 265 -4.29 -14.24 9.38
CA ASP A 265 -4.21 -15.48 8.61
C ASP A 265 -2.84 -16.16 8.76
N LYS A 266 -2.79 -17.25 9.51
CA LYS A 266 -1.58 -18.04 9.76
C LYS A 266 -1.06 -18.80 8.53
N ARG A 267 -1.82 -18.80 7.43
CA ARG A 267 -1.43 -19.36 6.13
C ARG A 267 -0.57 -18.41 5.30
N MET A 268 -0.35 -17.17 5.77
CA MET A 268 0.65 -16.26 5.20
C MET A 268 2.05 -16.81 5.46
N ARG A 269 2.64 -17.46 4.44
CA ARG A 269 3.94 -18.11 4.54
C ARG A 269 5.11 -17.15 4.42
N SER A 270 5.02 -16.20 3.49
CA SER A 270 6.06 -15.16 3.31
C SER A 270 5.51 -13.85 2.79
N VAL A 271 6.17 -12.76 3.16
CA VAL A 271 5.95 -11.40 2.65
C VAL A 271 7.30 -10.78 2.31
N VAL A 272 7.43 -10.29 1.08
CA VAL A 272 8.59 -9.50 0.64
C VAL A 272 8.13 -8.10 0.32
N ASP A 273 8.65 -7.11 1.04
CA ASP A 273 8.22 -5.72 0.99
C ASP A 273 9.29 -4.80 0.37
N TYR A 274 8.85 -3.94 -0.56
CA TYR A 274 9.64 -2.93 -1.27
C TYR A 274 9.10 -1.54 -0.90
N PRO A 275 9.57 -0.92 0.19
CA PRO A 275 8.99 0.33 0.70
C PRO A 275 9.21 1.55 -0.18
N LYS A 276 10.28 1.57 -0.96
CA LYS A 276 10.64 2.73 -1.78
C LYS A 276 9.77 2.88 -3.02
N LEU A 277 9.54 4.14 -3.40
CA LEU A 277 8.97 4.47 -4.71
C LEU A 277 9.86 3.92 -5.83
N TYR A 278 9.25 3.41 -6.88
CA TYR A 278 9.93 2.91 -8.09
C TYR A 278 10.81 1.65 -7.92
N GLU A 279 10.98 1.13 -6.70
CA GLU A 279 11.93 0.04 -6.46
C GLU A 279 11.43 -1.29 -7.02
N GLY A 280 10.18 -1.64 -6.75
CA GLY A 280 9.61 -2.88 -7.29
C GLY A 280 9.24 -2.78 -8.76
N PHE A 281 8.71 -1.62 -9.18
CA PHE A 281 8.31 -1.34 -10.57
C PHE A 281 8.99 -0.07 -11.06
N PRO A 282 10.13 -0.18 -11.76
CA PRO A 282 10.85 0.97 -12.28
C PRO A 282 9.97 1.84 -13.18
N GLY A 283 9.96 3.16 -12.93
CA GLY A 283 9.16 4.12 -13.70
C GLY A 283 7.70 4.29 -13.21
N VAL A 284 7.22 3.45 -12.30
CA VAL A 284 5.86 3.56 -11.75
C VAL A 284 5.88 4.10 -10.33
N LYS A 285 5.21 5.23 -10.09
CA LYS A 285 5.16 5.88 -8.78
C LYS A 285 4.08 5.25 -7.90
N ILE A 286 4.46 4.33 -7.01
CA ILE A 286 3.55 3.72 -6.04
C ILE A 286 3.90 4.23 -4.64
N ARG A 287 3.09 5.16 -4.13
CA ARG A 287 3.29 5.70 -2.78
C ARG A 287 3.08 4.63 -1.72
N GLY A 288 4.05 4.50 -0.83
CA GLY A 288 4.11 3.47 0.20
C GLY A 288 4.75 2.17 -0.26
N GLY A 289 5.16 2.08 -1.53
CA GLY A 289 5.81 0.91 -2.10
C GLY A 289 4.85 -0.23 -2.43
N ILE A 290 5.43 -1.35 -2.82
CA ILE A 290 4.71 -2.60 -3.12
C ILE A 290 5.25 -3.75 -2.29
N SER A 291 4.45 -4.78 -2.16
CA SER A 291 4.88 -6.06 -1.59
C SER A 291 4.27 -7.21 -2.36
N TYR A 292 4.96 -8.32 -2.38
CA TYR A 292 4.30 -9.57 -2.73
C TYR A 292 4.31 -10.52 -1.55
N PHE A 293 3.33 -11.40 -1.52
CA PHE A 293 3.20 -12.43 -0.50
C PHE A 293 2.94 -13.79 -1.14
N LEU A 294 3.30 -14.83 -0.41
CA LEU A 294 2.92 -16.20 -0.67
C LEU A 294 2.05 -16.69 0.49
N TRP A 295 0.83 -17.04 0.16
CA TRP A 295 -0.12 -17.72 1.02
C TRP A 295 -0.11 -19.21 0.66
N ASP A 296 -0.11 -20.09 1.66
CA ASP A 296 -0.03 -21.52 1.51
C ASP A 296 -1.12 -22.16 2.38
N ARG A 297 -2.09 -22.83 1.76
CA ARG A 297 -3.24 -23.44 2.45
C ARG A 297 -2.85 -24.34 3.62
N GLU A 298 -1.74 -25.06 3.50
CA GLU A 298 -1.28 -26.01 4.52
C GLU A 298 -0.32 -25.40 5.53
N HIS A 299 0.09 -24.16 5.33
CA HIS A 299 0.92 -23.46 6.31
C HIS A 299 0.08 -23.04 7.52
N ASN A 300 0.62 -23.27 8.71
CA ASN A 300 0.01 -22.80 9.97
C ASN A 300 1.15 -22.41 10.93
N GLY A 301 1.66 -21.21 10.76
CA GLY A 301 2.82 -20.78 11.53
C GLY A 301 3.20 -19.31 11.30
N PRO A 302 4.40 -18.91 11.74
CA PRO A 302 4.89 -17.56 11.53
C PRO A 302 5.19 -17.31 10.05
N CYS A 303 4.97 -16.09 9.62
CA CYS A 303 5.27 -15.59 8.28
C CYS A 303 6.74 -15.16 8.17
N ALA A 304 7.44 -15.59 7.13
CA ALA A 304 8.78 -15.10 6.80
C ALA A 304 8.68 -13.69 6.18
N VAL A 305 9.07 -12.67 6.92
CA VAL A 305 9.01 -11.26 6.47
C VAL A 305 10.39 -10.78 6.06
N GLN A 306 10.51 -10.23 4.86
CA GLN A 306 11.73 -9.65 4.32
C GLN A 306 11.46 -8.26 3.75
N THR A 307 12.37 -7.31 3.99
CA THR A 307 12.33 -5.98 3.38
C THR A 307 13.48 -5.83 2.40
N ILE A 308 13.19 -5.32 1.21
CA ILE A 308 14.18 -4.97 0.18
C ILE A 308 14.36 -3.45 0.22
N TRP A 309 15.60 -3.00 0.18
CA TRP A 309 15.96 -1.60 0.18
C TRP A 309 17.18 -1.36 -0.72
N ASP A 310 17.07 -0.48 -1.69
CA ASP A 310 18.08 -0.28 -2.75
C ASP A 310 18.44 -1.57 -3.50
N GLY A 311 17.41 -2.37 -3.81
CA GLY A 311 17.55 -3.63 -4.54
C GLY A 311 18.18 -4.78 -3.74
N GLN A 312 18.46 -4.56 -2.44
CA GLN A 312 19.08 -5.57 -1.57
C GLN A 312 18.22 -5.85 -0.33
N PRO A 313 18.20 -7.09 0.17
CA PRO A 313 17.61 -7.38 1.47
C PRO A 313 18.28 -6.56 2.58
N THR A 314 17.49 -5.97 3.48
CA THR A 314 18.03 -5.26 4.66
C THR A 314 18.63 -6.22 5.69
N GLY A 315 18.31 -7.50 5.58
CA GLY A 315 18.76 -8.58 6.44
C GLY A 315 18.11 -9.90 6.00
N PRO A 316 18.31 -11.00 6.73
CA PRO A 316 17.63 -12.26 6.47
C PRO A 316 16.11 -12.09 6.68
N ALA A 317 15.32 -12.95 6.04
CA ALA A 317 13.90 -13.06 6.34
C ALA A 317 13.70 -13.49 7.81
N VAL A 318 12.79 -12.81 8.52
CA VAL A 318 12.47 -13.10 9.92
C VAL A 318 11.10 -13.71 10.01
N ALA A 319 11.03 -14.90 10.61
CA ALA A 319 9.77 -15.58 10.88
C ALA A 319 9.07 -14.93 12.08
N ARG A 320 7.86 -14.38 11.88
CA ARG A 320 7.07 -13.74 12.93
C ARG A 320 5.57 -13.82 12.66
N TYR A 321 4.77 -13.81 13.71
CA TYR A 321 3.34 -13.65 13.58
C TYR A 321 3.00 -12.21 13.22
N LEU A 322 2.09 -12.03 12.26
CA LEU A 322 1.77 -10.70 11.72
C LEU A 322 0.76 -9.95 12.60
N ASP A 323 0.01 -10.65 13.43
CA ASP A 323 -1.06 -10.15 14.31
C ASP A 323 -0.57 -9.65 15.69
N ALA A 324 0.74 -9.50 15.88
CA ALA A 324 1.30 -8.91 17.11
C ALA A 324 0.84 -7.45 17.33
N TYR A 325 0.48 -6.75 16.27
CA TYR A 325 -0.05 -5.39 16.27
C TYR A 325 -1.20 -5.28 15.26
N ASP A 326 -1.99 -4.23 15.36
CA ASP A 326 -3.07 -3.90 14.41
C ASP A 326 -2.58 -3.44 13.02
N ILE A 327 -1.27 -3.34 12.86
CA ILE A 327 -0.55 -3.06 11.61
C ILE A 327 0.61 -4.04 11.43
N LEU A 328 1.08 -4.20 10.20
CA LEU A 328 2.36 -4.86 9.94
C LEU A 328 3.52 -3.86 10.09
N VAL A 329 4.34 -4.06 11.12
CA VAL A 329 5.62 -3.34 11.25
C VAL A 329 6.54 -3.84 10.14
N ARG A 330 6.82 -2.99 9.15
CA ARG A 330 7.43 -3.39 7.86
C ARG A 330 8.90 -3.80 7.99
N ARG A 331 9.67 -3.11 8.85
CA ARG A 331 11.10 -3.34 9.05
C ARG A 331 11.34 -4.28 10.24
N ASN A 332 12.03 -5.39 9.98
CA ASN A 332 12.33 -6.38 11.04
C ASN A 332 13.16 -5.78 12.18
N GLU A 333 14.06 -4.86 11.87
CA GLU A 333 14.91 -4.15 12.82
C GLU A 333 14.11 -3.26 13.80
N SER A 334 12.89 -2.86 13.40
CA SER A 334 12.00 -2.06 14.24
C SER A 334 11.26 -2.86 15.30
N VAL A 335 11.09 -4.16 15.09
CA VAL A 335 10.25 -5.02 15.96
C VAL A 335 10.82 -5.09 17.38
N PRO A 336 12.13 -5.43 17.62
CA PRO A 336 12.67 -5.52 18.97
C PRO A 336 12.67 -4.16 19.70
N ILE A 337 12.79 -3.04 18.97
CA ILE A 337 12.69 -1.70 19.54
C ILE A 337 11.27 -1.47 20.06
N LEU A 338 10.25 -1.77 19.23
CA LEU A 338 8.85 -1.60 19.58
C LEU A 338 8.45 -2.52 20.74
N GLU A 339 8.94 -3.76 20.78
CA GLU A 339 8.71 -4.70 21.88
C GLU A 339 9.23 -4.14 23.22
N LYS A 340 10.43 -3.56 23.23
CA LYS A 340 10.98 -2.91 24.44
C LYS A 340 10.15 -1.71 24.90
N VAL A 341 9.61 -0.94 23.96
CA VAL A 341 8.71 0.18 24.27
C VAL A 341 7.41 -0.33 24.87
N LYS A 342 6.78 -1.30 24.22
CA LYS A 342 5.50 -1.89 24.66
C LYS A 342 5.61 -2.65 25.98
N ALA A 343 6.78 -3.24 26.27
CA ALA A 343 7.03 -3.94 27.55
C ALA A 343 6.93 -3.03 28.79
N LYS A 344 6.94 -1.69 28.61
CA LYS A 344 6.71 -0.74 29.71
C LYS A 344 5.24 -0.53 30.04
N ASP A 345 4.33 -1.00 29.19
CA ASP A 345 2.87 -0.88 29.35
C ASP A 345 2.40 0.53 29.66
N GLU A 346 3.02 1.52 29.00
CA GLU A 346 2.70 2.94 29.19
C GLU A 346 1.51 3.34 28.30
N ALA A 347 0.68 4.28 28.78
CA ALA A 347 -0.32 4.93 27.94
C ALA A 347 0.33 5.57 26.71
N THR A 348 -0.42 5.73 25.63
CA THR A 348 0.12 6.26 24.37
C THR A 348 -0.43 7.64 24.05
N LEU A 349 0.31 8.41 23.27
CA LEU A 349 -0.08 9.76 22.85
C LEU A 349 -1.33 9.79 21.97
N GLU A 350 -1.75 8.66 21.40
CA GLU A 350 -2.99 8.58 20.63
C GLU A 350 -4.19 9.16 21.38
N LEU A 351 -4.27 8.98 22.69
CA LEU A 351 -5.37 9.49 23.51
C LEU A 351 -5.32 11.01 23.73
N LYS A 352 -4.14 11.64 23.62
CA LYS A 352 -3.94 13.08 23.78
C LYS A 352 -4.07 13.86 22.47
N VAL A 353 -3.70 13.24 21.36
CA VAL A 353 -3.76 13.89 20.05
C VAL A 353 -5.21 14.01 19.59
N SER A 354 -5.58 15.20 19.15
CA SER A 354 -6.94 15.49 18.68
C SER A 354 -7.30 14.70 17.42
N THR A 355 -8.60 14.63 17.16
CA THR A 355 -9.12 14.25 15.84
C THR A 355 -8.86 15.34 14.80
N GLY A 356 -9.15 15.08 13.52
CA GLY A 356 -8.80 15.93 12.38
C GLY A 356 -9.45 17.32 12.30
N LYS A 357 -10.27 17.72 13.28
CA LYS A 357 -10.90 19.05 13.37
C LYS A 357 -10.99 19.48 14.83
N PRO A 358 -9.85 19.87 15.42
CA PRO A 358 -9.79 20.12 16.86
C PRO A 358 -10.85 21.11 17.37
N PHE A 359 -11.12 22.16 16.58
CA PHE A 359 -12.11 23.20 16.89
C PHE A 359 -13.31 23.21 15.93
N GLY A 360 -13.55 22.13 15.18
CA GLY A 360 -14.66 22.03 14.22
C GLY A 360 -14.46 22.77 12.91
N LEU A 361 -13.35 23.50 12.73
CA LEU A 361 -13.09 24.38 11.60
C LEU A 361 -12.40 23.66 10.43
N ARG A 362 -12.92 23.91 9.22
CA ARG A 362 -12.36 23.40 7.96
C ARG A 362 -11.19 24.25 7.47
N THR A 363 -10.32 23.69 6.61
CA THR A 363 -9.17 24.39 6.02
C THR A 363 -9.53 25.69 5.30
N PHE A 364 -10.71 25.72 4.65
CA PHE A 364 -11.18 26.91 3.92
C PHE A 364 -11.83 27.98 4.83
N PHE A 365 -11.96 27.74 6.13
CA PHE A 365 -12.44 28.75 7.05
C PHE A 365 -11.38 29.83 7.22
N HIS A 366 -11.79 31.08 7.05
CA HIS A 366 -10.94 32.25 7.11
C HIS A 366 -11.48 33.24 8.12
N GLY A 367 -10.69 33.54 9.13
CA GLY A 367 -10.96 34.61 10.07
C GLY A 367 -10.74 36.01 9.44
N LYS A 368 -10.91 37.05 10.26
CA LYS A 368 -10.58 38.43 9.89
C LYS A 368 -9.05 38.66 9.95
N PRO A 369 -8.49 39.55 9.13
CA PRO A 369 -7.06 39.85 9.15
C PRO A 369 -6.59 40.49 10.46
N HIS A 370 -7.48 41.18 11.18
CA HIS A 370 -7.17 41.88 12.45
C HIS A 370 -8.20 41.60 13.53
N ALA A 371 -7.78 41.68 14.78
CA ALA A 371 -8.65 41.54 15.96
C ALA A 371 -9.62 42.73 16.14
N LYS A 372 -9.37 43.88 15.48
CA LYS A 372 -10.16 45.10 15.60
C LYS A 372 -11.63 44.86 15.25
N GLY A 373 -12.55 45.24 16.14
CA GLY A 373 -13.98 45.08 15.96
C GLY A 373 -14.54 43.71 16.33
N LEU A 374 -13.74 42.83 16.92
CA LEU A 374 -14.17 41.60 17.56
C LEU A 374 -14.36 41.85 19.09
N LYS A 375 -15.38 41.22 19.69
CA LYS A 375 -15.66 41.37 21.13
C LYS A 375 -14.74 40.51 22.00
N GLN A 376 -14.53 39.28 21.61
CA GLN A 376 -13.64 38.32 22.27
C GLN A 376 -12.73 37.68 21.20
N PRO A 377 -11.74 38.43 20.72
CA PRO A 377 -10.89 37.94 19.62
C PRO A 377 -10.01 36.79 20.09
N ILE A 378 -9.96 35.75 19.29
CA ILE A 378 -8.99 34.67 19.40
C ILE A 378 -8.18 34.57 18.11
N LYS A 379 -6.90 34.22 18.26
CA LYS A 379 -5.97 34.05 17.15
C LYS A 379 -6.21 32.66 16.50
N LEU A 380 -6.38 32.63 15.19
CA LEU A 380 -6.66 31.41 14.43
C LEU A 380 -5.48 31.01 13.56
N PHE A 381 -4.94 29.83 13.81
CA PHE A 381 -3.95 29.18 12.92
C PHE A 381 -4.67 28.48 11.78
N GLY A 382 -4.57 29.02 10.58
CA GLY A 382 -5.16 28.47 9.35
C GLY A 382 -4.08 27.98 8.36
N SER A 383 -4.51 27.54 7.16
CA SER A 383 -3.59 27.15 6.12
C SER A 383 -2.77 28.35 5.64
N GLN A 384 -1.45 28.32 5.87
CA GLN A 384 -0.47 29.33 5.47
C GLN A 384 -0.72 30.76 6.00
N ARG A 385 -1.58 30.93 7.00
CA ARG A 385 -1.86 32.25 7.55
C ARG A 385 -2.38 32.18 9.00
N ILE A 386 -2.19 33.32 9.70
CA ILE A 386 -2.82 33.62 10.97
C ILE A 386 -3.94 34.63 10.73
N SER A 387 -5.05 34.47 11.40
CA SER A 387 -6.22 35.35 11.34
C SER A 387 -6.89 35.46 12.71
N TRP A 388 -8.01 36.18 12.81
CA TRP A 388 -8.72 36.42 14.06
C TRP A 388 -10.19 36.07 13.91
N MET A 389 -10.81 35.54 14.96
CA MET A 389 -12.22 35.19 14.98
C MET A 389 -12.84 35.46 16.35
N GLU A 390 -14.17 35.42 16.44
CA GLU A 390 -14.87 35.51 17.73
C GLU A 390 -14.81 34.17 18.46
N ARG A 391 -14.53 34.18 19.75
CA ARG A 391 -14.53 32.97 20.59
C ARG A 391 -15.85 32.20 20.52
N LYS A 392 -17.00 32.90 20.47
CA LYS A 392 -18.33 32.31 20.42
C LYS A 392 -18.58 31.42 19.20
N ASP A 393 -17.79 31.60 18.11
CA ASP A 393 -17.94 30.86 16.87
C ASP A 393 -17.26 29.47 16.95
N ILE A 394 -16.62 29.14 18.08
CA ILE A 394 -16.04 27.83 18.37
C ILE A 394 -17.01 27.03 19.22
N SER A 395 -17.50 25.92 18.68
CA SER A 395 -18.41 24.99 19.36
C SER A 395 -17.77 23.67 19.79
N THR A 396 -16.58 23.36 19.28
CA THR A 396 -15.86 22.12 19.57
C THR A 396 -14.64 22.45 20.43
N ASN A 397 -14.50 21.78 21.58
CA ASN A 397 -13.40 21.95 22.55
C ASN A 397 -13.11 23.43 22.90
N PRO A 398 -14.14 24.24 23.24
CA PRO A 398 -13.95 25.66 23.56
C PRO A 398 -13.06 25.89 24.79
N GLU A 399 -12.96 24.91 25.70
CA GLU A 399 -12.08 24.92 26.86
C GLU A 399 -10.60 24.92 26.51
N TRP A 400 -10.21 24.30 25.39
CA TRP A 400 -8.81 24.28 24.96
C TRP A 400 -8.30 25.65 24.52
N ILE A 401 -9.19 26.62 24.29
CA ILE A 401 -8.79 27.97 23.89
C ILE A 401 -7.92 28.61 24.97
N ASP A 402 -8.22 28.36 26.24
CA ASP A 402 -7.58 28.99 27.40
C ASP A 402 -6.32 28.28 27.88
N GLU A 403 -5.92 27.21 27.21
CA GLU A 403 -4.75 26.41 27.53
C GLU A 403 -3.61 26.63 26.57
N TRP A 404 -2.38 26.33 26.96
CA TRP A 404 -1.24 26.20 26.08
C TRP A 404 -1.38 24.96 25.21
N LYS A 405 -1.12 25.06 23.92
CA LYS A 405 -1.31 23.96 22.98
C LYS A 405 -0.05 23.71 22.17
N VAL A 406 0.16 22.45 21.82
CA VAL A 406 1.16 22.06 20.81
C VAL A 406 0.43 21.65 19.54
N LEU A 407 0.62 22.41 18.46
CA LEU A 407 0.02 22.16 17.16
C LEU A 407 1.02 21.42 16.26
N MET A 408 0.52 20.43 15.52
CA MET A 408 1.25 19.69 14.49
C MET A 408 0.48 19.76 13.17
N THR A 409 1.16 19.91 12.04
CA THR A 409 0.46 19.87 10.74
C THR A 409 -0.17 18.50 10.52
N ALA A 410 -1.44 18.49 10.12
CA ALA A 410 -2.18 17.26 9.84
C ALA A 410 -1.65 16.52 8.59
N VAL A 411 -1.01 17.25 7.68
CA VAL A 411 -0.43 16.70 6.45
C VAL A 411 1.04 17.09 6.40
N GLN A 412 1.89 16.10 6.35
CA GLN A 412 3.31 16.27 6.09
C GLN A 412 3.80 15.18 5.15
N GLY A 413 4.37 15.58 4.07
CA GLY A 413 5.04 14.73 3.13
C GLY A 413 5.77 15.60 2.15
N THR A 414 7.00 15.27 1.89
CA THR A 414 7.76 15.84 0.78
C THR A 414 7.46 15.03 -0.48
N SER A 415 7.59 15.63 -1.64
CA SER A 415 7.67 14.91 -2.92
C SER A 415 8.95 14.07 -3.03
N ALA A 416 9.82 14.11 -2.02
CA ALA A 416 11.04 13.33 -1.94
C ALA A 416 10.74 11.83 -1.83
N ALA A 417 11.59 11.03 -2.46
CA ALA A 417 11.47 9.56 -2.49
C ALA A 417 11.57 8.91 -1.10
N ILE A 418 12.17 9.61 -0.12
CA ILE A 418 12.36 9.14 1.26
C ILE A 418 11.94 10.27 2.20
N GLU A 419 10.94 9.98 3.05
CA GLU A 419 10.58 10.88 4.14
C GLU A 419 11.43 10.49 5.37
N THR A 420 12.24 11.41 5.86
CA THR A 420 13.09 11.20 7.04
C THR A 420 12.69 12.08 8.23
N LYS A 421 11.81 13.06 8.02
CA LYS A 421 11.36 13.97 9.08
C LYS A 421 10.12 13.44 9.82
N PHE A 422 9.23 12.71 9.14
CA PHE A 422 7.98 12.08 9.61
C PHE A 422 6.96 12.99 10.29
N LEU A 423 7.38 13.95 11.09
CA LEU A 423 6.55 14.97 11.73
C LEU A 423 7.08 16.38 11.38
N SER A 424 6.17 17.35 11.29
CA SER A 424 6.51 18.77 11.20
C SER A 424 7.16 19.27 12.49
N LYS A 425 7.76 20.45 12.44
CA LYS A 425 8.13 21.15 13.67
C LYS A 425 6.84 21.47 14.45
N PRO A 426 6.78 21.20 15.75
CA PRO A 426 5.62 21.58 16.57
C PRO A 426 5.56 23.10 16.74
N ILE A 427 4.34 23.64 16.75
CA ILE A 427 4.05 25.04 17.03
C ILE A 427 3.49 25.11 18.45
N ILE A 428 4.05 25.98 19.30
CA ILE A 428 3.50 26.29 20.61
C ILE A 428 2.50 27.42 20.43
N ALA A 429 1.25 27.14 20.76
CA ALA A 429 0.15 28.08 20.67
C ALA A 429 -0.28 28.50 22.07
N GLU A 430 -0.19 29.82 22.33
CA GLU A 430 -0.57 30.45 23.59
C GLU A 430 -2.09 30.36 23.89
N PRO A 431 -2.54 30.57 25.14
CA PRO A 431 -3.95 30.79 25.45
C PRO A 431 -4.58 31.87 24.55
N GLY A 432 -5.87 31.76 24.26
CA GLY A 432 -6.56 32.65 23.31
C GLY A 432 -6.36 32.25 21.82
N THR A 433 -6.00 31.00 21.54
CA THR A 433 -5.74 30.50 20.19
C THR A 433 -6.60 29.31 19.82
N ALA A 434 -6.89 29.17 18.52
CA ALA A 434 -7.52 27.99 17.91
C ALA A 434 -6.83 27.65 16.56
N CYS A 435 -7.20 26.53 15.95
CA CYS A 435 -6.69 26.15 14.63
C CYS A 435 -7.78 25.50 13.75
N THR A 436 -7.56 25.53 12.43
CA THR A 436 -8.35 24.76 11.45
C THR A 436 -7.85 23.31 11.37
N GLU A 437 -8.54 22.46 10.61
CA GLU A 437 -8.13 21.08 10.32
C GLU A 437 -6.77 20.93 9.60
N THR A 438 -6.12 22.05 9.28
CA THR A 438 -4.72 22.06 8.82
C THR A 438 -3.75 21.57 9.89
N TYR A 439 -4.16 21.72 11.17
CA TYR A 439 -3.39 21.30 12.33
C TYR A 439 -4.18 20.32 13.20
N LEU A 440 -3.44 19.45 13.89
CA LEU A 440 -3.90 18.71 15.04
C LEU A 440 -3.42 19.41 16.32
N VAL A 441 -4.20 19.39 17.36
CA VAL A 441 -3.73 19.67 18.72
C VAL A 441 -3.10 18.38 19.24
N ALA A 442 -1.78 18.33 19.28
CA ALA A 442 -1.03 17.15 19.73
C ALA A 442 -1.06 17.01 21.27
N GLY A 443 -1.37 18.09 21.97
CA GLY A 443 -1.57 18.14 23.41
C GLY A 443 -1.93 19.55 23.85
N HIS A 444 -2.57 19.67 25.02
CA HIS A 444 -2.90 20.94 25.68
C HIS A 444 -2.48 20.89 27.14
N PHE A 445 -2.07 22.03 27.71
CA PHE A 445 -1.32 22.11 28.97
C PHE A 445 -1.68 23.37 29.75
N GLY A 446 -1.56 23.29 31.07
CA GLY A 446 -1.80 24.44 31.98
C GLY A 446 -0.65 25.46 31.97
N SER A 447 0.54 25.11 31.47
CA SER A 447 1.69 26.01 31.49
C SER A 447 2.48 25.95 30.17
N GLU A 448 3.15 27.06 29.86
CA GLU A 448 4.07 27.15 28.71
C GLU A 448 5.21 26.14 28.82
N ALA A 449 5.78 25.99 30.02
CA ALA A 449 6.90 25.08 30.25
C ALA A 449 6.55 23.62 29.90
N GLU A 450 5.34 23.16 30.21
CA GLU A 450 4.86 21.83 29.83
C GLU A 450 4.71 21.71 28.31
N ALA A 451 4.13 22.73 27.67
CA ALA A 451 3.99 22.74 26.21
C ALA A 451 5.35 22.72 25.49
N VAL A 452 6.33 23.48 25.99
CA VAL A 452 7.71 23.50 25.48
C VAL A 452 8.36 22.12 25.65
N ASN A 453 8.29 21.52 26.83
CA ASN A 453 8.88 20.21 27.09
C ASN A 453 8.24 19.13 26.20
N TYR A 454 6.93 19.18 26.03
CA TYR A 454 6.20 18.23 25.17
C TYR A 454 6.53 18.43 23.70
N ALA A 455 6.64 19.66 23.22
CA ALA A 455 7.07 19.95 21.86
C ALA A 455 8.48 19.42 21.59
N GLN A 456 9.39 19.54 22.55
CA GLN A 456 10.74 18.96 22.44
C GLN A 456 10.71 17.43 22.42
N TYR A 457 9.83 16.79 23.21
CA TYR A 457 9.62 15.34 23.17
C TYR A 457 9.19 14.87 21.78
N LEU A 458 8.21 15.53 21.16
CA LEU A 458 7.76 15.20 19.79
C LEU A 458 8.85 15.36 18.72
N ARG A 459 9.85 16.20 18.96
CA ARG A 459 10.99 16.42 18.04
C ARG A 459 12.06 15.37 18.12
N THR A 460 12.10 14.54 19.16
CA THR A 460 13.12 13.50 19.30
C THR A 460 13.08 12.53 18.14
N ARG A 461 14.24 11.98 17.75
CA ARG A 461 14.36 10.91 16.77
C ARG A 461 13.57 9.69 17.19
N PHE A 462 13.60 9.37 18.49
CA PHE A 462 12.87 8.26 19.08
C PHE A 462 11.36 8.35 18.82
N VAL A 463 10.72 9.48 19.12
CA VAL A 463 9.28 9.67 18.90
C VAL A 463 8.95 9.62 17.41
N ARG A 464 9.70 10.31 16.58
CA ARG A 464 9.48 10.34 15.13
C ARG A 464 9.69 8.97 14.47
N PHE A 465 10.61 8.18 15.00
CA PHE A 465 10.80 6.79 14.60
C PHE A 465 9.55 5.97 14.92
N LEU A 466 9.00 6.03 16.13
CA LEU A 466 7.79 5.30 16.50
C LEU A 466 6.59 5.72 15.65
N VAL A 467 6.43 7.02 15.38
CA VAL A 467 5.41 7.53 14.46
C VAL A 467 5.60 6.95 13.05
N SER A 468 6.84 6.84 12.57
CA SER A 468 7.14 6.34 11.22
C SER A 468 6.65 4.90 10.99
N LEU A 469 6.60 4.09 12.05
CA LEU A 469 6.16 2.69 11.95
C LEU A 469 4.69 2.55 11.56
N ARG A 470 3.86 3.57 11.87
CA ARG A 470 2.43 3.60 11.55
C ARG A 470 2.08 4.55 10.41
N LYS A 471 2.97 5.47 10.05
CA LYS A 471 2.71 6.51 9.04
C LYS A 471 2.88 5.99 7.61
N ALA A 472 1.82 5.39 7.06
CA ALA A 472 1.78 4.88 5.69
C ALA A 472 1.51 5.94 4.61
N THR A 473 1.10 7.17 4.99
CA THR A 473 0.71 8.25 4.09
C THR A 473 1.26 9.60 4.54
N GLN A 474 0.99 10.67 3.78
CA GLN A 474 1.35 12.05 4.17
C GLN A 474 0.56 12.57 5.38
N HIS A 475 -0.55 11.91 5.75
CA HIS A 475 -1.36 12.32 6.89
C HIS A 475 -0.74 11.81 8.20
N ALA A 476 -0.64 12.69 9.18
CA ALA A 476 -0.24 12.40 10.55
C ALA A 476 -1.48 12.48 11.45
N THR A 477 -2.41 11.53 11.28
CA THR A 477 -3.63 11.40 12.10
C THR A 477 -3.28 10.87 13.50
N ARG A 478 -4.22 10.96 14.46
CA ARG A 478 -3.98 10.57 15.86
C ARG A 478 -3.48 9.11 16.02
N ASP A 479 -3.93 8.21 15.17
CA ASP A 479 -3.59 6.79 15.17
C ASP A 479 -2.10 6.51 14.92
N VAL A 480 -1.38 7.41 14.23
CA VAL A 480 0.07 7.24 14.05
C VAL A 480 0.88 7.40 15.34
N TYR A 481 0.27 7.97 16.39
CA TYR A 481 0.88 8.14 17.69
C TYR A 481 0.62 6.96 18.65
N ALA A 482 -0.07 5.91 18.22
CA ALA A 482 -0.44 4.77 19.08
C ALA A 482 0.75 3.94 19.58
N PHE A 483 1.94 4.11 19.01
CA PHE A 483 3.18 3.49 19.51
C PHE A 483 4.04 4.43 20.36
N VAL A 484 3.66 5.70 20.47
CA VAL A 484 4.44 6.71 21.19
C VAL A 484 3.98 6.76 22.64
N PRO A 485 4.85 6.51 23.63
CA PRO A 485 4.50 6.58 25.03
C PRO A 485 4.07 7.99 25.46
N ASP A 486 3.09 8.07 26.34
CA ASP A 486 2.67 9.32 26.97
C ASP A 486 3.52 9.60 28.22
N LEU A 487 4.61 10.31 28.02
CA LEU A 487 5.51 10.66 29.10
C LEU A 487 5.16 12.01 29.74
N PRO A 488 5.38 12.19 31.06
CA PRO A 488 5.09 13.45 31.74
C PRO A 488 5.82 14.64 31.11
N PRO A 489 5.12 15.77 30.80
CA PRO A 489 5.71 16.97 30.24
C PRO A 489 6.41 17.85 31.27
N THR A 490 6.45 17.43 32.53
CA THR A 490 7.07 18.17 33.64
C THR A 490 8.59 18.31 33.52
N ARG A 491 9.21 17.59 32.60
CA ARG A 491 10.63 17.67 32.33
C ARG A 491 10.93 17.51 30.83
N LYS A 492 12.08 18.02 30.42
CA LYS A 492 12.62 17.82 29.07
C LYS A 492 13.07 16.38 28.86
N TRP A 493 12.69 15.78 27.72
CA TRP A 493 13.16 14.49 27.27
C TRP A 493 14.11 14.64 26.08
N THR A 494 15.24 13.91 26.13
CA THR A 494 16.23 13.82 25.03
C THR A 494 16.29 12.41 24.50
N ASP A 495 16.78 12.23 23.27
CA ASP A 495 16.96 10.92 22.66
C ASP A 495 17.81 9.99 23.55
N ALA A 496 18.93 10.48 24.10
CA ALA A 496 19.78 9.69 25.00
C ALA A 496 19.04 9.19 26.25
N GLN A 497 18.17 10.02 26.84
CA GLN A 497 17.37 9.61 27.99
C GLN A 497 16.30 8.59 27.62
N LEU A 498 15.69 8.72 26.43
CA LEU A 498 14.70 7.78 25.91
C LEU A 498 15.34 6.44 25.55
N TYR A 499 16.47 6.44 24.85
CA TYR A 499 17.21 5.22 24.54
C TYR A 499 17.60 4.44 25.80
N LYS A 500 18.10 5.14 26.81
CA LYS A 500 18.40 4.55 28.13
C LYS A 500 17.16 4.02 28.83
N ARG A 501 16.05 4.77 28.81
CA ARG A 501 14.77 4.37 29.45
C ARG A 501 14.26 3.05 28.92
N TYR A 502 14.31 2.86 27.60
CA TYR A 502 13.81 1.65 26.93
C TYR A 502 14.90 0.57 26.74
N GLY A 503 16.09 0.79 27.26
CA GLY A 503 17.18 -0.22 27.21
C GLY A 503 17.59 -0.57 25.78
N LEU A 504 17.65 0.43 24.89
CA LEU A 504 18.05 0.21 23.51
C LEU A 504 19.55 -0.08 23.41
N THR A 505 19.89 -1.04 22.56
CA THR A 505 21.27 -1.38 22.23
C THR A 505 21.90 -0.35 21.27
N GLY A 506 23.22 -0.33 21.16
CA GLY A 506 23.90 0.55 20.21
C GLY A 506 23.48 0.32 18.76
N ALA A 507 23.18 -0.92 18.36
CA ALA A 507 22.69 -1.24 17.02
C ALA A 507 21.27 -0.69 16.77
N GLU A 508 20.38 -0.80 17.75
CA GLU A 508 19.02 -0.25 17.66
C GLU A 508 19.02 1.29 17.61
N ILE A 509 19.90 1.93 18.38
CA ILE A 509 20.09 3.38 18.35
C ILE A 509 20.60 3.81 16.97
N ALA A 510 21.65 3.18 16.45
CA ALA A 510 22.19 3.47 15.14
C ALA A 510 21.13 3.26 14.03
N PHE A 511 20.28 2.25 14.18
CA PHE A 511 19.17 2.02 13.26
C PHE A 511 18.17 3.18 13.30
N ILE A 512 17.70 3.61 14.47
CA ILE A 512 16.78 4.76 14.60
C ILE A 512 17.40 6.01 13.94
N GLU A 513 18.66 6.31 14.23
CA GLU A 513 19.37 7.48 13.73
C GLU A 513 19.60 7.44 12.22
N SER A 514 19.73 6.25 11.63
CA SER A 514 19.79 6.07 10.18
C SER A 514 18.44 6.29 9.46
N GLN A 515 17.32 6.06 10.16
CA GLN A 515 15.98 6.19 9.58
C GLN A 515 15.40 7.60 9.73
N VAL A 516 15.80 8.35 10.75
CA VAL A 516 15.20 9.63 11.11
C VAL A 516 16.25 10.74 11.09
N ALA A 517 16.10 11.67 10.15
CA ALA A 517 16.98 12.84 10.09
C ALA A 517 16.87 13.70 11.35
N GLU A 518 17.96 14.35 11.74
CA GLU A 518 17.93 15.34 12.79
C GLU A 518 17.04 16.54 12.39
N HIS A 519 16.32 17.10 13.34
CA HIS A 519 15.70 18.41 13.14
C HIS A 519 16.76 19.48 13.31
N ASP A 520 16.68 20.54 12.50
CA ASP A 520 17.50 21.72 12.65
C ASP A 520 17.39 22.27 14.09
N SER A 521 18.46 22.87 14.58
CA SER A 521 18.61 23.32 15.98
C SER A 521 17.62 24.39 16.44
N GLU A 522 16.96 25.09 15.50
CA GLU A 522 15.91 26.06 15.82
C GLU A 522 14.69 25.36 16.42
N LEU A 523 14.33 25.80 17.63
CA LEU A 523 13.29 25.15 18.44
C LEU A 523 11.90 25.20 17.80
N PHE A 524 11.58 26.25 17.06
CA PHE A 524 10.26 26.47 16.48
C PHE A 524 10.37 27.10 15.10
N ASP A 525 9.54 26.70 14.15
CA ASP A 525 9.26 27.57 13.02
C ASP A 525 8.51 28.77 13.60
N GLU A 526 9.12 29.94 13.62
CA GLU A 526 8.34 31.15 13.53
C GLU A 526 7.49 30.94 12.28
N VAL A 527 6.18 30.82 12.46
CA VAL A 527 5.26 31.02 11.36
C VAL A 527 5.60 32.43 10.91
N ALA A 528 6.40 32.56 9.86
CA ALA A 528 6.66 33.84 9.25
C ALA A 528 5.27 34.38 8.91
N ALA A 529 4.76 35.21 9.81
CA ALA A 529 3.67 36.08 9.53
C ALA A 529 4.17 36.91 8.34
N LYS A 530 3.85 36.48 7.11
CA LYS A 530 3.70 37.43 6.05
C LYS A 530 2.55 38.31 6.53
N GLU A 531 2.89 39.32 7.32
CA GLU A 531 2.08 40.50 7.43
C GLU A 531 1.85 40.92 5.99
N VAL A 532 0.61 40.76 5.57
CA VAL A 532 0.14 41.45 4.39
C VAL A 532 0.18 42.91 4.77
N GLU A 533 1.33 43.53 4.55
CA GLU A 533 1.42 45.00 4.43
C GLU A 533 0.45 45.34 3.29
N GLY A 534 -0.63 46.01 3.69
CA GLY A 534 -1.62 46.49 2.77
C GLY A 534 -1.00 47.57 1.88
N GLU A 535 -1.07 47.42 0.56
CA GLU A 535 -1.34 48.47 -0.36
C GLU A 535 -2.83 48.53 -0.70
#